data_4ece8ca133b1bbd0ea5ea781cf7d55df
#
_entry.id   4ece8ca133b1bbd0ea5ea781cf7d55df
#
_cell.length_a   1.000
_cell.length_b   1.000
_cell.length_c   1.000
_cell.angle_alpha   90.00
_cell.angle_beta   90.00
_cell.angle_gamma   90.00
#
_symmetry.space_group_name_H-M   'P 1'
#
loop_
_entity.id
_entity.type
_entity.pdbx_description
1 polymer ?
#
loop_
_entity_poly.entity_id
_entity_poly.type
_entity_poly.pdbx_seq_one_letter_code
_entity_poly.pdbx_strand_id
1 'polypeptide(L)'
;MAIAVRSKRSANALANLPIVRMYPPLDLRVEQPNRLLIRSLFRSSSMREWFWVPLNPLIETRPGTHREAGLQTNMNPTSFEALQLAAPIQRALRERNYQTLTPIQAQAIPPLLEGRDLLGCAQTGTGKTAAFSLPILNELFENPRELRPRSSRALVLTPTRELANQVGESLRTYGQHLRNRHALVYGGVGQRPQVNAMRNGVDILVACPGRLLDLVGQGHVDLSHVEFFVLDEVDRMLDMGFQRDVTRIVDLLPQDRQSLFFSATLSKPIVNLAHTILYDPVTIRIEPERTTAEEVEQEVCFIERGDKRSLLVQRLRAQKDGELAIVFSRTKHGSDKLARHLKQADIGAEAIHGNRSQAQRDRTLNRFRSGNLPVLVATDVAARGVDVKDVTLVVNFDLPNEAEAYVHRIGRTGRAGATGNAVSFCSPEEREFLRDIEKLIQQSIPVWDDHQWHSASLAERHAQGRSASTERGAKKKASRGNRHPQDRNGRNGRNGRRRRPRRPANA
;
A
#
# COMPACT_ATOMS: atom_id res chain seq x y z
N MET A 1 1.23 43.54 -6.12
CA MET A 1 1.06 42.64 -4.97
C MET A 1 1.98 43.11 -3.84
N ALA A 2 1.44 43.65 -2.76
CA ALA A 2 2.25 44.24 -1.68
C ALA A 2 2.59 43.14 -0.67
N ILE A 3 3.87 42.92 -0.43
CA ILE A 3 4.36 41.86 0.45
C ILE A 3 4.97 42.56 1.68
N ALA A 4 4.33 42.38 2.84
CA ALA A 4 4.85 42.91 4.11
C ALA A 4 5.56 41.80 4.88
N VAL A 5 6.86 41.86 4.99
CA VAL A 5 7.69 40.94 5.77
C VAL A 5 7.93 41.53 7.14
N ARG A 6 7.75 40.77 8.20
CA ARG A 6 7.81 41.24 9.60
C ARG A 6 9.21 41.71 10.08
N SER A 7 10.22 41.63 9.24
CA SER A 7 11.52 42.24 9.52
C SER A 7 11.58 43.62 8.85
N LYS A 8 11.78 44.70 9.62
CA LYS A 8 11.88 46.09 9.13
C LYS A 8 12.92 46.29 8.01
N ARG A 9 13.90 45.40 7.87
CA ARG A 9 14.93 45.45 6.81
C ARG A 9 14.46 44.83 5.48
N SER A 10 13.55 43.88 5.50
CA SER A 10 13.06 43.22 4.28
C SER A 10 11.83 43.92 3.69
N ALA A 11 11.07 44.68 4.50
CA ALA A 11 9.88 45.41 4.05
C ALA A 11 10.24 46.59 3.13
N ASN A 12 11.38 47.28 3.35
CA ASN A 12 11.81 48.40 2.52
C ASN A 12 12.34 48.00 1.13
N ALA A 13 12.82 46.76 0.97
CA ALA A 13 13.32 46.25 -0.31
C ALA A 13 12.19 45.90 -1.28
N LEU A 14 11.02 45.57 -0.76
CA LEU A 14 9.84 45.10 -1.55
C LEU A 14 8.87 46.25 -1.89
N ALA A 15 8.92 47.39 -1.16
CA ALA A 15 8.07 48.55 -1.37
C ALA A 15 8.35 49.31 -2.69
N ASN A 16 9.49 49.04 -3.35
CA ASN A 16 9.92 49.72 -4.57
C ASN A 16 9.69 48.95 -5.87
N LEU A 17 8.93 47.82 -5.84
CA LEU A 17 8.57 47.10 -7.06
C LEU A 17 7.39 47.80 -7.77
N PRO A 18 7.44 48.04 -9.08
CA PRO A 18 6.41 48.79 -9.82
C PRO A 18 5.01 48.16 -9.78
N ILE A 19 4.89 46.86 -9.47
CA ILE A 19 3.60 46.12 -9.38
C ILE A 19 2.85 46.41 -8.06
N VAL A 20 3.53 46.87 -7.00
CA VAL A 20 2.97 47.11 -5.67
C VAL A 20 2.08 48.36 -5.59
N ARG A 21 2.18 49.31 -6.57
CA ARG A 21 1.44 50.59 -6.55
C ARG A 21 0.01 50.51 -7.07
N MET A 22 -0.46 49.39 -7.60
CA MET A 22 -1.78 49.26 -8.28
C MET A 22 -2.90 48.67 -7.44
N TYR A 23 -2.66 48.21 -6.20
CA TYR A 23 -3.65 47.54 -5.38
C TYR A 23 -3.74 48.05 -3.94
N PRO A 24 -4.89 47.92 -3.24
CA PRO A 24 -5.04 48.33 -1.85
C PRO A 24 -4.14 47.49 -0.92
N PRO A 25 -3.82 48.01 0.30
CA PRO A 25 -2.88 47.36 1.20
C PRO A 25 -3.32 45.94 1.57
N LEU A 26 -2.40 44.99 1.39
CA LEU A 26 -2.57 43.58 1.74
C LEU A 26 -1.78 43.28 3.03
N ASP A 27 -2.40 42.57 3.97
CA ASP A 27 -1.70 42.07 5.15
C ASP A 27 -1.01 40.74 4.78
N LEU A 28 0.32 40.72 4.88
CA LEU A 28 1.14 39.61 4.45
C LEU A 28 2.03 39.15 5.59
N ARG A 29 2.06 37.85 5.86
CA ARG A 29 2.92 37.24 6.88
C ARG A 29 3.75 36.11 6.26
N VAL A 30 5.04 36.13 6.52
CA VAL A 30 5.95 35.01 6.23
C VAL A 30 6.11 34.23 7.51
N GLU A 31 5.54 33.03 7.55
CA GLU A 31 5.62 32.13 8.71
C GLU A 31 6.65 31.00 8.51
N GLN A 32 7.08 30.80 7.26
CA GLN A 32 8.14 29.84 6.91
C GLN A 32 9.01 30.38 5.77
N PRO A 33 10.27 29.91 5.61
CA PRO A 33 11.22 30.47 4.64
C PRO A 33 10.79 30.42 3.17
N ASN A 34 9.84 29.55 2.79
CA ASN A 34 9.40 29.37 1.40
C ASN A 34 7.89 29.50 1.19
N ARG A 35 7.13 30.00 2.16
CA ARG A 35 5.65 30.13 2.07
C ARG A 35 5.18 31.51 2.51
N LEU A 36 4.35 32.14 1.67
CA LEU A 36 3.75 33.44 1.90
C LEU A 36 2.26 33.30 2.13
N LEU A 37 1.76 33.85 3.24
CA LEU A 37 0.34 33.91 3.56
C LEU A 37 -0.21 35.26 3.15
N ILE A 38 -1.21 35.31 2.26
CA ILE A 38 -1.84 36.52 1.75
C ILE A 38 -3.27 36.61 2.26
N ARG A 39 -3.61 37.72 2.91
CA ARG A 39 -4.97 38.02 3.36
C ARG A 39 -5.53 39.18 2.56
N SER A 40 -6.67 38.98 1.93
CA SER A 40 -7.41 40.01 1.23
C SER A 40 -8.18 40.90 2.22
N LEU A 41 -7.99 42.23 2.14
CA LEU A 41 -8.68 43.22 2.98
C LEU A 41 -9.94 43.78 2.30
N PHE A 42 -10.65 42.99 1.50
CA PHE A 42 -11.93 43.45 0.94
C PHE A 42 -13.02 43.60 2.02
N ARG A 43 -13.61 44.80 2.09
CA ARG A 43 -14.64 45.24 3.05
C ARG A 43 -16.06 44.81 2.64
N SER A 44 -16.30 43.63 2.16
CA SER A 44 -17.71 43.15 2.03
C SER A 44 -17.75 41.63 1.99
N SER A 45 -18.54 41.12 2.90
CA SER A 45 -18.92 39.69 3.10
C SER A 45 -18.06 38.82 3.99
N SER A 46 -18.73 37.95 4.67
CA SER A 46 -18.35 37.13 5.83
C SER A 46 -17.40 35.99 5.61
N MET A 47 -16.61 35.98 4.57
CA MET A 47 -15.56 34.98 4.33
C MET A 47 -14.18 35.64 4.24
N ARG A 48 -13.34 35.36 5.24
CA ARG A 48 -11.92 35.73 5.26
C ARG A 48 -11.14 34.50 4.82
N GLU A 49 -10.80 34.39 3.54
CA GLU A 49 -10.02 33.28 3.02
C GLU A 49 -8.53 33.62 3.00
N TRP A 50 -7.70 32.67 3.39
CA TRP A 50 -6.25 32.71 3.31
C TRP A 50 -5.79 31.88 2.12
N PHE A 51 -4.94 32.45 1.26
CA PHE A 51 -4.39 31.75 0.11
C PHE A 51 -2.90 31.54 0.25
N TRP A 52 -2.42 30.33 -0.05
CA TRP A 52 -1.00 30.01 -0.12
C TRP A 52 -0.49 30.24 -1.53
N VAL A 53 0.64 30.97 -1.66
CA VAL A 53 1.32 31.21 -2.93
C VAL A 53 2.76 30.74 -2.80
N PRO A 54 3.22 29.80 -3.67
CA PRO A 54 4.64 29.42 -3.67
C PRO A 54 5.51 30.58 -4.12
N LEU A 55 6.57 30.85 -3.39
CA LEU A 55 7.61 31.80 -3.80
C LEU A 55 8.54 31.07 -4.79
N ASN A 56 8.37 31.36 -6.07
CA ASN A 56 9.31 30.90 -7.09
C ASN A 56 10.62 31.70 -6.94
N PRO A 57 11.80 31.08 -6.85
CA PRO A 57 13.08 31.80 -6.67
C PRO A 57 13.53 32.42 -8.00
N LEU A 58 13.01 33.60 -8.33
CA LEU A 58 13.62 34.51 -9.29
C LEU A 58 14.23 35.69 -8.51
N ILE A 59 15.26 35.42 -7.71
CA ILE A 59 16.18 36.44 -7.21
C ILE A 59 17.58 35.96 -7.58
N GLU A 60 18.17 36.62 -8.57
CA GLU A 60 19.55 36.45 -8.96
C GLU A 60 20.47 36.60 -7.75
N THR A 61 21.26 35.59 -7.46
CA THR A 61 22.34 35.64 -6.49
C THR A 61 23.55 36.32 -7.08
N ARG A 62 24.08 37.31 -6.38
CA ARG A 62 25.40 37.92 -6.66
C ARG A 62 26.50 36.85 -6.61
N PRO A 63 27.52 36.91 -7.49
CA PRO A 63 28.62 35.96 -7.50
C PRO A 63 29.58 36.21 -6.33
N GLY A 64 29.78 35.24 -5.51
CA GLY A 64 30.76 35.26 -4.43
C GLY A 64 31.05 33.86 -3.92
N THR A 65 32.22 33.34 -4.28
CA THR A 65 32.94 32.16 -3.79
C THR A 65 32.38 30.78 -4.23
N HIS A 66 32.88 30.36 -5.37
CA HIS A 66 32.85 28.94 -5.78
C HIS A 66 33.63 28.08 -4.78
N ARG A 67 32.94 27.25 -3.99
CA ARG A 67 33.44 25.95 -3.59
C ARG A 67 32.95 24.97 -4.67
N GLU A 68 33.89 24.38 -5.38
CA GLU A 68 33.64 23.28 -6.30
C GLU A 68 32.97 22.15 -5.55
N ALA A 69 31.64 22.05 -5.65
CA ALA A 69 30.90 20.85 -5.37
C ALA A 69 31.08 19.97 -6.58
N GLY A 70 31.90 18.91 -6.42
CA GLY A 70 32.12 17.91 -7.45
C GLY A 70 30.79 17.39 -7.98
N LEU A 71 30.74 17.16 -9.29
CA LEU A 71 29.70 16.44 -9.99
C LEU A 71 29.44 15.09 -9.26
N GLN A 72 28.48 15.08 -8.35
CA GLN A 72 27.90 13.83 -7.88
C GLN A 72 27.01 13.32 -8.99
N THR A 73 27.53 12.37 -9.76
CA THR A 73 26.72 11.45 -10.57
C THR A 73 25.61 10.92 -9.65
N ASN A 74 24.36 11.11 -10.05
CA ASN A 74 23.15 10.58 -9.41
C ASN A 74 23.14 9.04 -9.48
N MET A 75 24.10 8.36 -8.85
CA MET A 75 24.05 6.94 -8.63
C MET A 75 23.38 6.68 -7.29
N ASN A 76 22.22 6.01 -7.33
CA ASN A 76 21.57 5.54 -6.11
C ASN A 76 22.57 4.73 -5.25
N PRO A 77 22.58 4.93 -3.93
CA PRO A 77 23.49 4.17 -3.07
C PRO A 77 23.21 2.68 -3.21
N THR A 78 24.24 1.86 -3.29
CA THR A 78 24.13 0.42 -3.44
C THR A 78 24.27 -0.33 -2.11
N SER A 79 24.81 0.32 -1.07
CA SER A 79 25.02 -0.28 0.25
C SER A 79 24.45 0.57 1.38
N PHE A 80 24.11 -0.07 2.50
CA PHE A 80 23.67 0.63 3.70
C PHE A 80 24.77 1.52 4.31
N GLU A 81 26.03 1.19 4.10
CA GLU A 81 27.16 1.97 4.58
C GLU A 81 27.29 3.33 3.87
N ALA A 82 26.84 3.40 2.61
CA ALA A 82 26.80 4.65 1.84
C ALA A 82 25.72 5.62 2.30
N LEU A 83 24.77 5.16 3.11
CA LEU A 83 23.71 6.01 3.68
C LEU A 83 24.28 6.78 4.89
N GLN A 84 23.94 8.04 4.98
CA GLN A 84 24.29 8.91 6.12
C GLN A 84 23.37 8.63 7.33
N LEU A 85 23.44 7.40 7.86
CA LEU A 85 22.68 6.98 9.04
C LEU A 85 23.56 7.05 10.29
N ALA A 86 22.96 7.37 11.44
CA ALA A 86 23.62 7.42 12.73
C ALA A 86 24.37 6.10 13.06
N ALA A 87 25.51 6.21 13.72
CA ALA A 87 26.40 5.07 14.03
C ALA A 87 25.69 3.91 14.75
N PRO A 88 24.75 4.12 15.71
CA PRO A 88 24.00 3.01 16.33
C PRO A 88 23.14 2.22 15.33
N ILE A 89 22.53 2.90 14.35
CA ILE A 89 21.72 2.26 13.30
C ILE A 89 22.61 1.47 12.35
N GLN A 90 23.71 2.05 11.91
CA GLN A 90 24.71 1.36 11.08
C GLN A 90 25.27 0.11 11.76
N ARG A 91 25.50 0.18 13.07
CA ARG A 91 25.91 -0.97 13.86
C ARG A 91 24.85 -2.07 13.86
N ALA A 92 23.56 -1.73 14.08
CA ALA A 92 22.46 -2.68 14.08
C ALA A 92 22.32 -3.40 12.71
N LEU A 93 22.50 -2.67 11.61
CA LEU A 93 22.44 -3.21 10.25
C LEU A 93 23.61 -4.20 9.99
N ARG A 94 24.85 -3.86 10.39
CA ARG A 94 26.00 -4.75 10.27
C ARG A 94 25.83 -6.05 11.07
N GLU A 95 25.35 -5.97 12.31
CA GLU A 95 25.11 -7.15 13.16
C GLU A 95 24.06 -8.10 12.57
N ARG A 96 23.23 -7.61 11.66
CA ARG A 96 22.22 -8.41 10.93
C ARG A 96 22.61 -8.74 9.48
N ASN A 97 23.87 -8.47 9.09
CA ASN A 97 24.38 -8.69 7.74
C ASN A 97 23.60 -7.97 6.62
N TYR A 98 23.02 -6.81 6.94
CA TYR A 98 22.42 -5.94 5.92
C TYR A 98 23.54 -5.19 5.19
N GLN A 99 23.88 -5.60 3.98
CA GLN A 99 24.98 -5.01 3.19
C GLN A 99 24.42 -4.20 2.00
N THR A 100 23.61 -4.84 1.19
CA THR A 100 23.10 -4.28 -0.07
C THR A 100 21.70 -3.72 0.10
N LEU A 101 21.49 -2.54 -0.47
CA LEU A 101 20.15 -1.92 -0.53
C LEU A 101 19.29 -2.60 -1.60
N THR A 102 18.02 -2.82 -1.28
CA THR A 102 17.03 -3.16 -2.30
C THR A 102 16.70 -1.92 -3.14
N PRO A 103 16.16 -2.08 -4.37
CA PRO A 103 15.83 -0.94 -5.24
C PRO A 103 14.93 0.11 -4.58
N ILE A 104 13.92 -0.30 -3.78
CA ILE A 104 13.06 0.65 -3.07
C ILE A 104 13.83 1.41 -1.98
N GLN A 105 14.73 0.75 -1.27
CA GLN A 105 15.55 1.35 -0.23
C GLN A 105 16.54 2.37 -0.80
N ALA A 106 17.21 2.02 -1.88
CA ALA A 106 18.18 2.87 -2.57
C ALA A 106 17.56 4.17 -3.07
N GLN A 107 16.31 4.10 -3.57
CA GLN A 107 15.61 5.27 -4.10
C GLN A 107 14.84 6.06 -3.02
N ALA A 108 14.31 5.39 -1.98
CA ALA A 108 13.46 6.04 -1.01
C ALA A 108 14.21 6.66 0.17
N ILE A 109 15.28 6.01 0.66
CA ILE A 109 15.95 6.48 1.88
C ILE A 109 16.58 7.89 1.72
N PRO A 110 17.29 8.20 0.62
CA PRO A 110 17.89 9.53 0.48
C PRO A 110 16.89 10.69 0.53
N PRO A 111 15.80 10.72 -0.28
CA PRO A 111 14.86 11.83 -0.21
C PRO A 111 14.08 11.87 1.11
N LEU A 112 13.91 10.74 1.81
CA LEU A 112 13.28 10.72 3.13
C LEU A 112 14.18 11.35 4.20
N LEU A 113 15.50 11.17 4.13
CA LEU A 113 16.47 11.86 4.99
C LEU A 113 16.52 13.37 4.71
N GLU A 114 16.13 13.81 3.50
CA GLU A 114 15.98 15.22 3.14
C GLU A 114 14.64 15.83 3.60
N GLY A 115 13.78 15.05 4.25
CA GLY A 115 12.47 15.50 4.74
C GLY A 115 11.38 15.57 3.67
N ARG A 116 11.56 14.94 2.48
CA ARG A 116 10.57 14.93 1.40
C ARG A 116 9.44 13.93 1.69
N ASP A 117 8.23 14.26 1.26
CA ASP A 117 7.14 13.29 1.19
C ASP A 117 7.39 12.24 0.12
N LEU A 118 6.82 11.04 0.29
CA LEU A 118 7.08 9.92 -0.61
C LEU A 118 5.81 9.16 -0.99
N LEU A 119 5.66 8.88 -2.30
CA LEU A 119 4.73 7.90 -2.85
C LEU A 119 5.51 6.71 -3.39
N GLY A 120 5.58 5.63 -2.62
CA GLY A 120 6.30 4.41 -2.97
C GLY A 120 5.36 3.30 -3.48
N CYS A 121 5.56 2.88 -4.73
CA CYS A 121 4.87 1.72 -5.31
C CYS A 121 5.85 0.56 -5.42
N ALA A 122 5.69 -0.46 -4.57
CA ALA A 122 6.52 -1.65 -4.57
C ALA A 122 5.79 -2.84 -3.92
N GLN A 123 6.05 -4.05 -4.38
CA GLN A 123 5.44 -5.27 -3.86
C GLN A 123 5.82 -5.55 -2.39
N THR A 124 5.08 -6.44 -1.73
CA THR A 124 5.42 -6.94 -0.40
C THR A 124 6.73 -7.75 -0.47
N GLY A 125 7.61 -7.59 0.52
CA GLY A 125 8.90 -8.30 0.56
C GLY A 125 10.06 -7.55 -0.10
N THR A 126 9.83 -6.41 -0.75
CA THR A 126 10.89 -5.59 -1.39
C THR A 126 11.74 -4.76 -0.41
N GLY A 127 11.41 -4.77 0.90
CA GLY A 127 12.16 -4.03 1.91
C GLY A 127 11.60 -2.66 2.27
N LYS A 128 10.32 -2.36 1.97
CA LYS A 128 9.63 -1.11 2.30
C LYS A 128 9.73 -0.72 3.77
N THR A 129 9.60 -1.71 4.68
CA THR A 129 9.68 -1.47 6.13
C THR A 129 11.00 -0.82 6.54
N ALA A 130 12.14 -1.29 6.02
CA ALA A 130 13.43 -0.64 6.26
C ALA A 130 13.52 0.72 5.58
N ALA A 131 12.94 0.87 4.39
CA ALA A 131 12.98 2.12 3.63
C ALA A 131 12.35 3.29 4.40
N PHE A 132 11.26 3.09 5.17
CA PHE A 132 10.69 4.14 5.99
C PHE A 132 11.19 4.13 7.45
N SER A 133 11.50 2.96 8.01
CA SER A 133 11.90 2.89 9.43
C SER A 133 13.27 3.51 9.68
N LEU A 134 14.23 3.30 8.79
CA LEU A 134 15.60 3.78 8.97
C LEU A 134 15.70 5.32 8.99
N PRO A 135 15.10 6.06 8.03
CA PRO A 135 15.08 7.53 8.08
C PRO A 135 14.37 8.07 9.33
N ILE A 136 13.24 7.49 9.72
CA ILE A 136 12.49 7.91 10.90
C ILE A 136 13.32 7.68 12.17
N LEU A 137 13.92 6.49 12.34
CA LEU A 137 14.79 6.20 13.47
C LEU A 137 16.01 7.14 13.53
N ASN A 138 16.56 7.47 12.36
CA ASN A 138 17.67 8.39 12.25
C ASN A 138 17.28 9.79 12.72
N GLU A 139 16.18 10.32 12.22
CA GLU A 139 15.70 11.66 12.59
C GLU A 139 15.33 11.75 14.07
N LEU A 140 14.67 10.71 14.62
CA LEU A 140 14.34 10.64 16.05
C LEU A 140 15.60 10.60 16.94
N PHE A 141 16.69 10.01 16.46
CA PHE A 141 17.97 9.96 17.18
C PHE A 141 18.75 11.26 17.10
N GLU A 142 18.85 11.89 15.90
CA GLU A 142 19.56 13.13 15.70
C GLU A 142 18.85 14.33 16.37
N ASN A 143 17.52 14.29 16.41
CA ASN A 143 16.67 15.34 16.98
C ASN A 143 15.83 14.81 18.15
N PRO A 144 16.46 14.49 19.31
CA PRO A 144 15.76 13.97 20.47
C PRO A 144 14.83 15.02 21.06
N ARG A 145 13.60 14.62 21.41
CA ARG A 145 12.60 15.48 22.06
C ARG A 145 11.99 14.78 23.26
N GLU A 146 11.55 15.57 24.22
CA GLU A 146 10.79 15.04 25.35
C GLU A 146 9.42 14.55 24.89
N LEU A 147 9.09 13.31 25.26
CA LEU A 147 7.82 12.69 24.91
C LEU A 147 6.68 13.26 25.76
N ARG A 148 5.61 13.66 25.13
CA ARG A 148 4.39 14.08 25.82
C ARG A 148 3.51 12.87 26.15
N PRO A 149 2.84 12.86 27.30
CA PRO A 149 1.92 11.79 27.66
C PRO A 149 0.88 11.51 26.57
N ARG A 150 0.63 10.26 26.26
CA ARG A 150 -0.35 9.77 25.27
C ARG A 150 -0.05 10.16 23.82
N SER A 151 1.07 10.79 23.52
CA SER A 151 1.44 11.21 22.16
C SER A 151 2.53 10.32 21.54
N SER A 152 2.72 10.48 20.24
CA SER A 152 3.84 9.91 19.48
C SER A 152 4.38 10.93 18.48
N ARG A 153 5.67 10.82 18.13
CA ARG A 153 6.32 11.63 17.10
C ARG A 153 6.14 11.02 15.70
N ALA A 154 6.10 9.69 15.62
CA ALA A 154 5.83 8.97 14.38
C ALA A 154 4.60 8.08 14.52
N LEU A 155 3.76 8.05 13.48
CA LEU A 155 2.61 7.17 13.36
C LEU A 155 2.76 6.33 12.09
N VAL A 156 2.76 5.00 12.26
CA VAL A 156 2.73 4.04 11.15
C VAL A 156 1.37 3.34 11.15
N LEU A 157 0.56 3.55 10.13
CA LEU A 157 -0.70 2.83 9.93
C LEU A 157 -0.48 1.59 9.07
N THR A 158 -1.04 0.48 9.55
CA THR A 158 -1.01 -0.82 8.87
C THR A 158 -2.40 -1.44 8.82
N PRO A 159 -2.76 -2.18 7.74
CA PRO A 159 -4.10 -2.77 7.61
C PRO A 159 -4.38 -3.90 8.62
N THR A 160 -3.33 -4.61 9.06
CA THR A 160 -3.47 -5.82 9.87
C THR A 160 -2.55 -5.81 11.08
N ARG A 161 -2.92 -6.56 12.11
CA ARG A 161 -2.14 -6.75 13.33
C ARG A 161 -0.81 -7.45 13.06
N GLU A 162 -0.85 -8.42 12.16
CA GLU A 162 0.30 -9.22 11.76
C GLU A 162 1.37 -8.29 11.18
N LEU A 163 0.97 -7.37 10.28
CA LEU A 163 1.89 -6.37 9.72
C LEU A 163 2.33 -5.38 10.78
N ALA A 164 1.45 -4.93 11.69
CA ALA A 164 1.85 -4.09 12.82
C ALA A 164 2.93 -4.75 13.69
N ASN A 165 2.79 -6.05 13.98
CA ASN A 165 3.81 -6.80 14.72
C ASN A 165 5.12 -6.91 13.95
N GLN A 166 5.09 -7.13 12.63
CA GLN A 166 6.28 -7.19 11.77
C GLN A 166 7.02 -5.85 11.72
N VAL A 167 6.28 -4.75 11.58
CA VAL A 167 6.87 -3.40 11.65
C VAL A 167 7.48 -3.15 13.03
N GLY A 168 6.78 -3.51 14.12
CA GLY A 168 7.31 -3.38 15.47
C GLY A 168 8.58 -4.20 15.71
N GLU A 169 8.67 -5.42 15.16
CA GLU A 169 9.88 -6.25 15.21
C GLU A 169 11.03 -5.63 14.42
N SER A 170 10.73 -5.09 13.23
CA SER A 170 11.70 -4.37 12.41
C SER A 170 12.25 -3.13 13.13
N LEU A 171 11.37 -2.32 13.73
CA LEU A 171 11.76 -1.15 14.54
C LEU A 171 12.66 -1.54 15.73
N ARG A 172 12.34 -2.65 16.40
CA ARG A 172 13.17 -3.18 17.49
C ARG A 172 14.54 -3.61 16.98
N THR A 173 14.59 -4.28 15.82
CA THR A 173 15.81 -4.77 15.21
C THR A 173 16.73 -3.63 14.77
N TYR A 174 16.20 -2.65 14.03
CA TYR A 174 16.99 -1.52 13.54
C TYR A 174 17.35 -0.53 14.65
N GLY A 175 16.48 -0.38 15.65
CA GLY A 175 16.66 0.52 16.79
C GLY A 175 17.30 -0.13 18.02
N GLN A 176 17.89 -1.35 17.94
CA GLN A 176 18.37 -2.11 19.11
C GLN A 176 19.46 -1.38 19.93
N HIS A 177 20.19 -0.45 19.32
CA HIS A 177 21.19 0.38 19.97
C HIS A 177 20.70 1.82 20.25
N LEU A 178 19.41 2.09 20.03
CA LEU A 178 18.76 3.36 20.31
C LEU A 178 17.92 3.26 21.58
N ARG A 179 17.58 4.42 22.18
CA ARG A 179 16.70 4.48 23.37
C ARG A 179 15.24 4.78 23.02
N ASN A 180 14.86 4.63 21.75
CA ASN A 180 13.51 4.92 21.30
C ASN A 180 12.50 3.88 21.78
N ARG A 181 11.31 4.37 22.13
CA ARG A 181 10.15 3.57 22.56
C ARG A 181 9.15 3.47 21.44
N HIS A 182 8.58 2.29 21.22
CA HIS A 182 7.47 2.11 20.29
C HIS A 182 6.32 1.37 20.97
N ALA A 183 5.10 1.64 20.51
CA ALA A 183 3.89 0.94 20.94
C ALA A 183 3.13 0.39 19.74
N LEU A 184 2.41 -0.71 19.97
CA LEU A 184 1.55 -1.35 18.99
C LEU A 184 0.09 -1.21 19.44
N VAL A 185 -0.77 -0.70 18.53
CA VAL A 185 -2.20 -0.44 18.80
C VAL A 185 -3.06 -1.10 17.73
N TYR A 186 -3.74 -2.19 18.08
CA TYR A 186 -4.63 -2.92 17.18
C TYR A 186 -5.75 -3.63 17.93
N GLY A 187 -6.84 -3.92 17.22
CA GLY A 187 -8.05 -4.53 17.79
C GLY A 187 -7.89 -6.03 18.11
N GLY A 188 -8.88 -6.64 18.80
CA GLY A 188 -9.00 -8.08 19.13
C GLY A 188 -8.06 -8.61 20.19
N VAL A 189 -7.40 -7.71 20.91
CA VAL A 189 -6.66 -7.95 22.13
C VAL A 189 -7.09 -6.93 23.19
N GLY A 190 -6.75 -7.19 24.45
CA GLY A 190 -7.08 -6.29 25.56
C GLY A 190 -6.56 -4.86 25.31
N GLN A 191 -7.37 -3.87 25.59
CA GLN A 191 -7.03 -2.46 25.43
C GLN A 191 -6.03 -1.97 26.51
N ARG A 192 -6.16 -2.46 27.73
CA ARG A 192 -5.43 -1.96 28.90
C ARG A 192 -3.90 -1.95 28.74
N PRO A 193 -3.26 -2.99 28.19
CA PRO A 193 -1.82 -2.96 27.93
C PRO A 193 -1.42 -1.86 26.95
N GLN A 194 -2.24 -1.61 25.90
CA GLN A 194 -1.99 -0.60 24.88
C GLN A 194 -2.12 0.83 25.46
N VAL A 195 -3.14 1.06 26.28
CA VAL A 195 -3.32 2.33 27.01
C VAL A 195 -2.13 2.59 27.94
N ASN A 196 -1.68 1.55 28.68
CA ASN A 196 -0.52 1.68 29.55
C ASN A 196 0.78 2.00 28.77
N ALA A 197 0.97 1.39 27.59
CA ALA A 197 2.12 1.67 26.74
C ALA A 197 2.15 3.15 26.26
N MET A 198 0.98 3.73 26.01
CA MET A 198 0.85 5.13 25.56
C MET A 198 0.90 6.15 26.70
N ARG A 199 0.80 5.72 27.98
CA ARG A 199 0.65 6.63 29.12
C ARG A 199 1.70 7.75 29.17
N ASN A 200 2.97 7.41 28.95
CA ASN A 200 4.10 8.34 29.02
C ASN A 200 4.56 8.84 27.64
N GLY A 201 3.79 8.56 26.60
CA GLY A 201 4.18 8.78 25.21
C GLY A 201 5.21 7.78 24.69
N VAL A 202 5.31 7.70 23.38
CA VAL A 202 6.27 6.87 22.64
C VAL A 202 6.86 7.65 21.48
N ASP A 203 8.03 7.26 21.00
CA ASP A 203 8.61 7.85 19.79
C ASP A 203 7.82 7.42 18.55
N ILE A 204 7.48 6.13 18.46
CA ILE A 204 6.81 5.57 17.29
C ILE A 204 5.56 4.78 17.73
N LEU A 205 4.42 5.12 17.15
CA LEU A 205 3.17 4.38 17.29
C LEU A 205 2.86 3.61 16.00
N VAL A 206 2.79 2.28 16.09
CA VAL A 206 2.33 1.44 14.96
C VAL A 206 0.90 1.01 15.24
N ALA A 207 -0.03 1.30 14.34
CA ALA A 207 -1.44 1.11 14.63
C ALA A 207 -2.25 0.56 13.44
N CYS A 208 -3.35 -0.16 13.78
CA CYS A 208 -4.44 -0.42 12.83
C CYS A 208 -5.54 0.63 13.01
N PRO A 209 -6.15 1.12 11.92
CA PRO A 209 -7.03 2.30 11.94
C PRO A 209 -8.16 2.25 12.98
N GLY A 210 -8.94 1.16 13.02
CA GLY A 210 -10.12 1.09 13.88
C GLY A 210 -9.80 1.20 15.37
N ARG A 211 -8.78 0.47 15.88
CA ARG A 211 -8.38 0.57 17.31
C ARG A 211 -7.71 1.90 17.62
N LEU A 212 -6.99 2.48 16.68
CA LEU A 212 -6.41 3.80 16.89
C LEU A 212 -7.50 4.85 17.12
N LEU A 213 -8.51 4.91 16.24
CA LEU A 213 -9.64 5.82 16.41
C LEU A 213 -10.42 5.59 17.69
N ASP A 214 -10.58 4.33 18.11
CA ASP A 214 -11.19 3.97 19.38
C ASP A 214 -10.42 4.57 20.57
N LEU A 215 -9.09 4.42 20.62
CA LEU A 215 -8.25 4.97 21.68
C LEU A 215 -8.14 6.51 21.63
N VAL A 216 -8.14 7.11 20.44
CA VAL A 216 -8.20 8.57 20.29
C VAL A 216 -9.52 9.11 20.79
N GLY A 217 -10.65 8.48 20.42
CA GLY A 217 -11.99 8.87 20.88
C GLY A 217 -12.17 8.77 22.40
N GLN A 218 -11.44 7.85 23.05
CA GLN A 218 -11.39 7.71 24.52
C GLN A 218 -10.37 8.64 25.20
N GLY A 219 -9.60 9.44 24.45
CA GLY A 219 -8.57 10.32 24.97
C GLY A 219 -7.32 9.61 25.48
N HIS A 220 -7.08 8.36 25.06
CA HIS A 220 -5.89 7.59 25.43
C HIS A 220 -4.72 7.77 24.46
N VAL A 221 -4.97 8.33 23.27
CA VAL A 221 -3.96 8.67 22.26
C VAL A 221 -4.23 10.07 21.75
N ASP A 222 -3.16 10.86 21.65
CA ASP A 222 -3.13 12.21 21.07
C ASP A 222 -2.21 12.21 19.86
N LEU A 223 -2.75 12.57 18.70
CA LEU A 223 -2.05 12.60 17.42
C LEU A 223 -1.51 13.98 17.03
N SER A 224 -1.75 15.01 17.85
CA SER A 224 -1.40 16.41 17.53
C SER A 224 0.11 16.69 17.48
N HIS A 225 0.95 15.71 17.84
CA HIS A 225 2.42 15.85 17.87
C HIS A 225 3.13 14.94 16.89
N VAL A 226 2.40 14.36 15.93
CA VAL A 226 2.96 13.48 14.90
C VAL A 226 3.73 14.31 13.87
N GLU A 227 5.03 14.05 13.76
CA GLU A 227 5.97 14.65 12.82
C GLU A 227 6.13 13.77 11.56
N PHE A 228 6.00 12.44 11.72
CA PHE A 228 6.13 11.44 10.65
C PHE A 228 4.87 10.59 10.55
N PHE A 229 4.28 10.55 9.37
CA PHE A 229 3.10 9.77 9.09
C PHE A 229 3.37 8.76 7.98
N VAL A 230 3.24 7.47 8.27
CA VAL A 230 3.42 6.39 7.31
C VAL A 230 2.12 5.63 7.11
N LEU A 231 1.73 5.45 5.85
CA LEU A 231 0.69 4.52 5.42
C LEU A 231 1.36 3.36 4.70
N ASP A 232 1.31 2.16 5.27
CA ASP A 232 1.87 0.95 4.66
C ASP A 232 0.77 0.00 4.19
N GLU A 233 0.90 -0.55 2.98
CA GLU A 233 -0.07 -1.41 2.29
C GLU A 233 -1.46 -0.74 2.16
N VAL A 234 -1.48 0.46 1.57
CA VAL A 234 -2.70 1.27 1.44
C VAL A 234 -3.75 0.59 0.56
N ASP A 235 -3.36 -0.04 -0.54
CA ASP A 235 -4.24 -0.86 -1.37
C ASP A 235 -5.06 -1.84 -0.51
N ARG A 236 -4.38 -2.52 0.39
CA ARG A 236 -5.01 -3.46 1.31
C ARG A 236 -5.91 -2.76 2.35
N MET A 237 -5.56 -1.55 2.80
CA MET A 237 -6.45 -0.77 3.69
C MET A 237 -7.76 -0.42 2.98
N LEU A 238 -7.69 -0.03 1.71
CA LEU A 238 -8.87 0.29 0.91
C LEU A 238 -9.74 -0.95 0.67
N ASP A 239 -9.15 -2.09 0.31
CA ASP A 239 -9.85 -3.38 0.15
C ASP A 239 -10.58 -3.81 1.42
N MET A 240 -10.04 -3.50 2.58
CA MET A 240 -10.65 -3.79 3.88
C MET A 240 -11.69 -2.74 4.31
N GLY A 241 -11.92 -1.69 3.50
CA GLY A 241 -12.91 -0.65 3.76
C GLY A 241 -12.45 0.43 4.74
N PHE A 242 -11.16 0.52 5.08
CA PHE A 242 -10.62 1.49 6.03
C PHE A 242 -10.45 2.90 5.45
N GLN A 243 -10.88 3.17 4.22
CA GLN A 243 -10.72 4.49 3.61
C GLN A 243 -11.23 5.63 4.51
N ARG A 244 -12.44 5.47 5.06
CA ARG A 244 -13.05 6.47 5.95
C ARG A 244 -12.27 6.66 7.25
N ASP A 245 -11.77 5.56 7.81
CA ASP A 245 -11.00 5.60 9.05
C ASP A 245 -9.64 6.28 8.83
N VAL A 246 -8.97 5.99 7.71
CA VAL A 246 -7.71 6.65 7.31
C VAL A 246 -7.93 8.15 7.15
N THR A 247 -8.98 8.59 6.43
CA THR A 247 -9.29 10.01 6.27
C THR A 247 -9.52 10.68 7.62
N ARG A 248 -10.31 10.08 8.52
CA ARG A 248 -10.54 10.61 9.88
C ARG A 248 -9.25 10.72 10.70
N ILE A 249 -8.32 9.78 10.55
CA ILE A 249 -7.01 9.86 11.22
C ILE A 249 -6.20 11.02 10.64
N VAL A 250 -6.15 11.17 9.33
CA VAL A 250 -5.42 12.25 8.65
C VAL A 250 -5.92 13.63 9.10
N ASP A 251 -7.24 13.80 9.28
CA ASP A 251 -7.87 15.04 9.76
C ASP A 251 -7.43 15.41 11.19
N LEU A 252 -6.94 14.45 11.98
CA LEU A 252 -6.45 14.64 13.35
C LEU A 252 -4.95 14.92 13.44
N LEU A 253 -4.21 14.78 12.33
CA LEU A 253 -2.77 14.97 12.29
C LEU A 253 -2.40 16.44 12.05
N PRO A 254 -1.23 16.90 12.52
CA PRO A 254 -0.68 18.21 12.14
C PRO A 254 -0.53 18.32 10.62
N GLN A 255 -0.68 19.53 10.09
CA GLN A 255 -0.42 19.78 8.67
C GLN A 255 1.08 19.77 8.36
N ASP A 256 1.89 20.28 9.28
CA ASP A 256 3.35 20.28 9.18
C ASP A 256 3.89 18.93 9.66
N ARG A 257 4.00 17.99 8.73
CA ARG A 257 4.53 16.64 8.94
C ARG A 257 5.15 16.10 7.65
N GLN A 258 6.05 15.16 7.76
CA GLN A 258 6.51 14.35 6.64
C GLN A 258 5.55 13.16 6.48
N SER A 259 5.05 12.92 5.24
CA SER A 259 4.09 11.86 4.95
C SER A 259 4.65 10.86 3.95
N LEU A 260 4.57 9.58 4.29
CA LEU A 260 5.08 8.46 3.50
C LEU A 260 3.93 7.51 3.16
N PHE A 261 3.76 7.22 1.90
CA PHE A 261 2.65 6.43 1.39
C PHE A 261 3.18 5.24 0.59
N PHE A 262 2.95 4.01 1.07
CA PHE A 262 3.40 2.79 0.42
C PHE A 262 2.22 1.91 0.00
N SER A 263 2.25 1.46 -1.26
CA SER A 263 1.24 0.57 -1.84
C SER A 263 1.90 -0.41 -2.82
N ALA A 264 1.30 -1.57 -3.05
CA ALA A 264 1.74 -2.47 -4.11
C ALA A 264 1.13 -2.08 -5.47
N THR A 265 0.02 -1.32 -5.48
CA THR A 265 -0.66 -0.87 -6.69
C THR A 265 -0.95 0.64 -6.65
N LEU A 266 -1.14 1.27 -7.81
CA LEU A 266 -1.53 2.68 -7.94
C LEU A 266 -2.86 2.80 -8.70
N SER A 267 -3.92 2.20 -8.17
CA SER A 267 -5.27 2.38 -8.68
C SER A 267 -5.76 3.83 -8.49
N LYS A 268 -6.77 4.26 -9.26
CA LYS A 268 -7.32 5.63 -9.14
C LYS A 268 -7.71 6.02 -7.71
N PRO A 269 -8.40 5.17 -6.91
CA PRO A 269 -8.72 5.50 -5.53
C PRO A 269 -7.48 5.74 -4.66
N ILE A 270 -6.41 4.95 -4.87
CA ILE A 270 -5.14 5.07 -4.14
C ILE A 270 -4.45 6.39 -4.49
N VAL A 271 -4.35 6.71 -5.79
CA VAL A 271 -3.75 7.96 -6.26
C VAL A 271 -4.53 9.17 -5.72
N ASN A 272 -5.86 9.13 -5.75
CA ASN A 272 -6.68 10.19 -5.20
C ASN A 272 -6.45 10.38 -3.69
N LEU A 273 -6.36 9.29 -2.92
CA LEU A 273 -6.06 9.36 -1.50
C LEU A 273 -4.66 9.93 -1.25
N ALA A 274 -3.65 9.50 -2.03
CA ALA A 274 -2.29 10.01 -1.93
C ALA A 274 -2.22 11.53 -2.14
N HIS A 275 -2.95 12.06 -3.16
CA HIS A 275 -3.02 13.50 -3.42
C HIS A 275 -3.65 14.32 -2.28
N THR A 276 -4.48 13.72 -1.44
CA THR A 276 -5.07 14.42 -0.27
C THR A 276 -4.13 14.44 0.94
N ILE A 277 -3.10 13.60 0.97
CA ILE A 277 -2.25 13.38 2.14
C ILE A 277 -0.84 13.93 1.92
N LEU A 278 -0.29 13.78 0.70
CA LEU A 278 1.09 14.09 0.38
C LEU A 278 1.24 15.49 -0.21
N TYR A 279 2.36 16.14 0.15
CA TYR A 279 2.75 17.43 -0.41
C TYR A 279 4.01 17.30 -1.27
N ASP A 280 3.93 17.61 -2.56
CA ASP A 280 5.03 17.50 -3.54
C ASP A 280 5.89 16.22 -3.37
N PRO A 281 5.28 15.02 -3.42
CA PRO A 281 5.99 13.79 -3.08
C PRO A 281 6.97 13.34 -4.16
N VAL A 282 8.07 12.76 -3.71
CA VAL A 282 8.90 11.93 -4.59
C VAL A 282 8.12 10.65 -4.92
N THR A 283 7.89 10.39 -6.19
CA THR A 283 7.20 9.17 -6.63
C THR A 283 8.21 8.13 -7.07
N ILE A 284 8.20 6.98 -6.40
CA ILE A 284 9.07 5.85 -6.70
C ILE A 284 8.20 4.67 -7.13
N ARG A 285 8.54 4.07 -8.27
CA ARG A 285 7.92 2.85 -8.76
C ARG A 285 8.99 1.80 -8.95
N ILE A 286 8.87 0.73 -8.19
CA ILE A 286 9.70 -0.44 -8.39
C ILE A 286 8.86 -1.45 -9.15
N GLU A 287 9.13 -1.54 -10.44
CA GLU A 287 8.60 -2.61 -11.27
C GLU A 287 9.38 -3.88 -10.93
N PRO A 288 8.72 -4.99 -10.62
CA PRO A 288 9.41 -6.25 -10.43
C PRO A 288 10.12 -6.63 -11.74
N GLU A 289 11.35 -7.08 -11.65
CA GLU A 289 12.10 -7.61 -12.80
C GLU A 289 11.35 -8.77 -13.48
N ARG A 290 10.61 -9.53 -12.67
CA ARG A 290 9.61 -10.52 -13.11
C ARG A 290 8.33 -10.30 -12.31
N THR A 291 7.19 -10.48 -12.95
CA THR A 291 5.93 -10.49 -12.21
C THR A 291 5.90 -11.70 -11.27
N THR A 292 5.24 -11.60 -10.10
CA THR A 292 5.05 -12.75 -9.19
C THR A 292 4.45 -13.96 -9.93
N ALA A 293 3.70 -13.69 -11.00
CA ALA A 293 3.13 -14.71 -11.86
C ALA A 293 4.18 -15.43 -12.73
N GLU A 294 5.31 -14.79 -13.03
CA GLU A 294 6.42 -15.40 -13.80
C GLU A 294 7.42 -16.16 -12.91
N GLU A 295 7.50 -15.81 -11.63
CA GLU A 295 8.39 -16.48 -10.66
C GLU A 295 7.80 -17.75 -10.06
N VAL A 296 6.47 -17.95 -10.19
CA VAL A 296 5.74 -19.07 -9.61
C VAL A 296 5.25 -20.00 -10.72
N GLU A 297 5.57 -21.28 -10.62
CA GLU A 297 4.99 -22.30 -11.49
C GLU A 297 3.51 -22.45 -11.17
N GLN A 298 2.66 -22.18 -12.15
CA GLN A 298 1.21 -22.12 -11.98
C GLN A 298 0.54 -23.25 -12.74
N GLU A 299 -0.48 -23.85 -12.12
CA GLU A 299 -1.32 -24.88 -12.73
C GLU A 299 -2.79 -24.65 -12.40
N VAL A 300 -3.69 -25.00 -13.32
CA VAL A 300 -5.14 -25.00 -13.08
C VAL A 300 -5.72 -26.39 -13.32
N CYS A 301 -6.56 -26.82 -12.37
CA CYS A 301 -7.32 -28.08 -12.47
C CYS A 301 -8.78 -27.75 -12.72
N PHE A 302 -9.35 -28.21 -13.84
CA PHE A 302 -10.78 -28.14 -14.08
C PHE A 302 -11.46 -29.33 -13.42
N ILE A 303 -12.32 -29.06 -12.44
CA ILE A 303 -12.85 -30.10 -11.54
C ILE A 303 -14.25 -29.73 -11.04
N GLU A 304 -15.07 -30.73 -10.82
CA GLU A 304 -16.37 -30.54 -10.19
C GLU A 304 -16.20 -30.20 -8.69
N ARG A 305 -17.11 -29.38 -8.18
CA ARG A 305 -17.02 -28.85 -6.80
C ARG A 305 -16.95 -29.96 -5.74
N GLY A 306 -17.63 -31.10 -5.99
CA GLY A 306 -17.67 -32.26 -5.07
C GLY A 306 -16.30 -32.89 -4.88
N ASP A 307 -15.48 -32.90 -5.92
CA ASP A 307 -14.25 -33.66 -5.99
C ASP A 307 -13.01 -32.84 -5.55
N LYS A 308 -13.14 -31.54 -5.39
CA LYS A 308 -12.02 -30.63 -4.98
C LYS A 308 -11.30 -31.15 -3.72
N ARG A 309 -12.02 -31.73 -2.74
CA ARG A 309 -11.41 -32.21 -1.50
C ARG A 309 -10.53 -33.43 -1.72
N SER A 310 -10.96 -34.33 -2.57
CA SER A 310 -10.22 -35.56 -2.90
C SER A 310 -8.93 -35.20 -3.64
N LEU A 311 -9.01 -34.30 -4.62
CA LEU A 311 -7.83 -33.79 -5.33
C LEU A 311 -6.87 -33.05 -4.40
N LEU A 312 -7.40 -32.25 -3.47
CA LEU A 312 -6.55 -31.58 -2.47
C LEU A 312 -5.75 -32.56 -1.62
N VAL A 313 -6.40 -33.62 -1.13
CA VAL A 313 -5.73 -34.68 -0.35
C VAL A 313 -4.66 -35.35 -1.19
N GLN A 314 -4.95 -35.70 -2.45
CA GLN A 314 -3.97 -36.29 -3.36
C GLN A 314 -2.76 -35.34 -3.55
N ARG A 315 -2.98 -34.06 -3.82
CA ARG A 315 -1.91 -33.06 -4.06
C ARG A 315 -1.03 -32.83 -2.83
N LEU A 316 -1.63 -32.78 -1.65
CA LEU A 316 -0.89 -32.59 -0.40
C LEU A 316 -0.08 -33.82 0.01
N ARG A 317 -0.58 -35.03 -0.28
CA ARG A 317 0.18 -36.26 -0.05
C ARG A 317 1.38 -36.44 -0.97
N ALA A 318 1.40 -35.78 -2.10
CA ALA A 318 2.53 -35.75 -3.03
C ALA A 318 3.66 -34.79 -2.60
N GLN A 319 3.45 -33.96 -1.56
CA GLN A 319 4.50 -33.12 -1.01
C GLN A 319 5.52 -33.95 -0.24
N LYS A 320 6.76 -33.46 -0.23
CA LYS A 320 7.86 -34.03 0.56
C LYS A 320 7.72 -33.63 2.03
N ASP A 321 8.31 -34.43 2.89
CA ASP A 321 8.36 -34.11 4.31
C ASP A 321 9.10 -32.77 4.55
N GLY A 322 8.50 -31.92 5.38
CA GLY A 322 9.03 -30.60 5.69
C GLY A 322 8.58 -29.46 4.74
N GLU A 323 7.94 -29.78 3.63
CA GLU A 323 7.34 -28.75 2.75
C GLU A 323 6.10 -28.13 3.36
N LEU A 324 5.96 -26.81 3.19
CA LEU A 324 4.82 -26.03 3.73
C LEU A 324 3.84 -25.67 2.62
N ALA A 325 2.54 -25.86 2.89
CA ALA A 325 1.46 -25.46 1.98
C ALA A 325 0.50 -24.45 2.61
N ILE A 326 0.07 -23.48 1.80
CA ILE A 326 -1.08 -22.61 2.13
C ILE A 326 -2.24 -22.94 1.20
N VAL A 327 -3.40 -23.24 1.79
CA VAL A 327 -4.64 -23.54 1.06
C VAL A 327 -5.63 -22.41 1.26
N PHE A 328 -6.00 -21.72 0.19
CA PHE A 328 -6.95 -20.63 0.22
C PHE A 328 -8.38 -21.11 0.02
N SER A 329 -9.26 -20.80 0.98
CA SER A 329 -10.69 -21.03 0.90
C SER A 329 -11.46 -19.71 1.06
N ARG A 330 -12.56 -19.57 0.32
CA ARG A 330 -13.35 -18.34 0.24
C ARG A 330 -14.01 -17.95 1.56
N THR A 331 -14.40 -18.93 2.39
CA THR A 331 -15.20 -18.66 3.59
C THR A 331 -14.57 -19.20 4.86
N LYS A 332 -14.83 -18.53 5.99
CA LYS A 332 -14.37 -18.93 7.32
C LYS A 332 -14.81 -20.37 7.67
N HIS A 333 -16.10 -20.68 7.45
CA HIS A 333 -16.64 -22.04 7.68
C HIS A 333 -16.10 -23.07 6.70
N GLY A 334 -15.81 -22.66 5.45
CA GLY A 334 -15.14 -23.50 4.46
C GLY A 334 -13.75 -23.90 4.93
N SER A 335 -12.97 -22.94 5.42
CA SER A 335 -11.63 -23.18 5.97
C SER A 335 -11.64 -24.17 7.14
N ASP A 336 -12.59 -24.00 8.09
CA ASP A 336 -12.74 -24.94 9.22
C ASP A 336 -13.11 -26.37 8.79
N LYS A 337 -14.05 -26.49 7.82
CA LYS A 337 -14.45 -27.78 7.28
C LYS A 337 -13.30 -28.45 6.54
N LEU A 338 -12.54 -27.67 5.78
CA LEU A 338 -11.42 -28.17 5.00
C LEU A 338 -10.27 -28.64 5.90
N ALA A 339 -9.90 -27.86 6.91
CA ALA A 339 -8.89 -28.25 7.89
C ALA A 339 -9.26 -29.53 8.65
N ARG A 340 -10.56 -29.69 9.01
CA ARG A 340 -11.05 -30.96 9.63
C ARG A 340 -10.96 -32.13 8.68
N HIS A 341 -11.34 -31.94 7.42
CA HIS A 341 -11.26 -32.99 6.40
C HIS A 341 -9.81 -33.45 6.17
N LEU A 342 -8.86 -32.51 6.10
CA LEU A 342 -7.44 -32.83 5.98
C LEU A 342 -6.91 -33.61 7.18
N LYS A 343 -7.33 -33.23 8.40
CA LYS A 343 -6.97 -33.99 9.63
C LYS A 343 -7.52 -35.40 9.62
N GLN A 344 -8.74 -35.61 9.09
CA GLN A 344 -9.35 -36.97 8.92
C GLN A 344 -8.61 -37.81 7.89
N ALA A 345 -7.86 -37.15 6.98
CA ALA A 345 -7.03 -37.82 5.98
C ALA A 345 -5.55 -37.92 6.44
N ASP A 346 -5.29 -37.76 7.77
CA ASP A 346 -3.96 -37.79 8.41
C ASP A 346 -2.97 -36.70 7.91
N ILE A 347 -3.52 -35.58 7.42
CA ILE A 347 -2.74 -34.40 7.02
C ILE A 347 -2.84 -33.35 8.12
N GLY A 348 -1.71 -32.95 8.70
CA GLY A 348 -1.62 -31.91 9.72
C GLY A 348 -2.06 -30.54 9.17
N ALA A 349 -3.27 -30.09 9.48
CA ALA A 349 -3.80 -28.83 8.95
C ALA A 349 -4.53 -28.02 10.02
N GLU A 350 -4.39 -26.69 10.02
CA GLU A 350 -5.17 -25.77 10.87
C GLU A 350 -5.73 -24.60 10.05
N ALA A 351 -6.94 -24.13 10.44
CA ALA A 351 -7.59 -23.01 9.79
C ALA A 351 -7.23 -21.68 10.48
N ILE A 352 -6.95 -20.65 9.68
CA ILE A 352 -6.79 -19.26 10.12
C ILE A 352 -7.82 -18.36 9.43
N HIS A 353 -8.65 -17.66 10.21
CA HIS A 353 -9.68 -16.74 9.71
C HIS A 353 -10.13 -15.77 10.80
N GLY A 354 -10.90 -14.75 10.45
CA GLY A 354 -11.28 -13.66 11.35
C GLY A 354 -12.10 -14.05 12.58
N ASN A 355 -12.71 -15.24 12.62
CA ASN A 355 -13.43 -15.73 13.81
C ASN A 355 -12.52 -16.47 14.81
N ARG A 356 -11.24 -16.64 14.51
CA ARG A 356 -10.25 -17.17 15.48
C ARG A 356 -9.77 -16.06 16.41
N SER A 357 -9.61 -16.37 17.70
CA SER A 357 -8.99 -15.44 18.63
C SER A 357 -7.54 -15.15 18.24
N GLN A 358 -7.00 -13.99 18.61
CA GLN A 358 -5.63 -13.64 18.27
C GLN A 358 -4.62 -14.67 18.80
N ALA A 359 -4.77 -15.11 20.04
CA ALA A 359 -3.91 -16.14 20.62
C ALA A 359 -3.94 -17.47 19.82
N GLN A 360 -5.09 -17.85 19.26
CA GLN A 360 -5.18 -19.02 18.38
C GLN A 360 -4.45 -18.77 17.05
N ARG A 361 -4.64 -17.59 16.45
CA ARG A 361 -3.97 -17.22 15.19
C ARG A 361 -2.46 -17.22 15.36
N ASP A 362 -1.95 -16.59 16.40
CA ASP A 362 -0.50 -16.52 16.70
C ASP A 362 0.08 -17.91 16.94
N ARG A 363 -0.63 -18.77 17.70
CA ARG A 363 -0.22 -20.15 17.92
C ARG A 363 -0.15 -20.95 16.61
N THR A 364 -1.20 -20.86 15.77
CA THR A 364 -1.25 -21.55 14.48
C THR A 364 -0.13 -21.07 13.57
N LEU A 365 0.09 -19.75 13.45
CA LEU A 365 1.17 -19.18 12.64
C LEU A 365 2.57 -19.58 13.14
N ASN A 366 2.79 -19.60 14.45
CA ASN A 366 4.08 -20.01 15.02
C ASN A 366 4.35 -21.50 14.73
N ARG A 367 3.35 -22.36 14.84
CA ARG A 367 3.48 -23.78 14.47
C ARG A 367 3.74 -23.97 12.99
N PHE A 368 3.12 -23.18 12.13
CA PHE A 368 3.32 -23.19 10.68
C PHE A 368 4.75 -22.72 10.34
N ARG A 369 5.20 -21.61 10.91
CA ARG A 369 6.56 -21.08 10.72
C ARG A 369 7.67 -22.04 11.18
N SER A 370 7.43 -22.79 12.25
CA SER A 370 8.39 -23.78 12.78
C SER A 370 8.35 -25.13 12.07
N GLY A 371 7.54 -25.29 11.01
CA GLY A 371 7.37 -26.58 10.31
C GLY A 371 6.54 -27.63 11.07
N ASN A 372 6.08 -27.34 12.29
CA ASN A 372 5.27 -28.27 13.09
C ASN A 372 3.79 -28.38 12.63
N LEU A 373 3.42 -27.63 11.61
CA LEU A 373 2.12 -27.63 10.94
C LEU A 373 2.36 -27.52 9.43
N PRO A 374 2.26 -28.61 8.65
CA PRO A 374 2.59 -28.57 7.23
C PRO A 374 1.58 -27.80 6.37
N VAL A 375 0.31 -27.73 6.80
CA VAL A 375 -0.75 -27.10 5.98
C VAL A 375 -1.48 -26.01 6.75
N LEU A 376 -1.50 -24.81 6.19
CA LEU A 376 -2.29 -23.68 6.70
C LEU A 376 -3.50 -23.46 5.78
N VAL A 377 -4.72 -23.61 6.29
CA VAL A 377 -5.95 -23.30 5.55
C VAL A 377 -6.40 -21.88 5.89
N ALA A 378 -6.42 -20.98 4.92
CA ALA A 378 -6.61 -19.55 5.18
C ALA A 378 -7.71 -18.91 4.31
N THR A 379 -8.36 -17.88 4.85
CA THR A 379 -9.12 -16.92 4.03
C THR A 379 -8.20 -15.74 3.64
N ASP A 380 -8.50 -15.03 2.55
CA ASP A 380 -7.71 -13.89 2.07
C ASP A 380 -7.39 -12.89 3.17
N VAL A 381 -8.40 -12.47 3.92
CA VAL A 381 -8.25 -11.50 5.03
C VAL A 381 -7.27 -11.99 6.10
N ALA A 382 -7.26 -13.29 6.37
CA ALA A 382 -6.43 -13.86 7.44
C ALA A 382 -5.01 -14.22 6.98
N ALA A 383 -4.84 -14.55 5.71
CA ALA A 383 -3.53 -14.81 5.10
C ALA A 383 -2.77 -13.52 4.75
N ARG A 384 -3.48 -12.40 4.66
CA ARG A 384 -2.87 -11.09 4.47
C ARG A 384 -1.97 -10.76 5.67
N GLY A 385 -0.73 -10.36 5.40
CA GLY A 385 0.27 -10.11 6.46
C GLY A 385 0.95 -11.36 7.03
N VAL A 386 0.61 -12.56 6.55
CA VAL A 386 1.35 -13.78 6.86
C VAL A 386 2.63 -13.79 6.03
N ASP A 387 3.73 -13.37 6.68
CA ASP A 387 5.07 -13.55 6.12
C ASP A 387 5.65 -14.84 6.68
N VAL A 388 5.67 -15.86 5.83
CA VAL A 388 6.29 -17.15 6.13
C VAL A 388 7.22 -17.45 4.99
N LYS A 389 8.48 -17.70 5.32
CA LYS A 389 9.49 -18.23 4.40
C LYS A 389 9.21 -19.72 4.15
N ASP A 390 9.75 -20.25 3.10
CA ASP A 390 9.76 -21.69 2.80
C ASP A 390 8.38 -22.31 2.48
N VAL A 391 7.38 -21.50 2.08
CA VAL A 391 6.14 -22.04 1.52
C VAL A 391 6.41 -22.50 0.10
N THR A 392 6.31 -23.80 -0.14
CA THR A 392 6.59 -24.43 -1.44
C THR A 392 5.35 -24.55 -2.32
N LEU A 393 4.16 -24.65 -1.70
CA LEU A 393 2.90 -24.84 -2.42
C LEU A 393 1.82 -23.86 -1.96
N VAL A 394 1.20 -23.20 -2.91
CA VAL A 394 -0.06 -22.47 -2.72
C VAL A 394 -1.19 -23.17 -3.46
N VAL A 395 -2.28 -23.48 -2.76
CA VAL A 395 -3.48 -24.05 -3.38
C VAL A 395 -4.63 -23.07 -3.30
N ASN A 396 -5.11 -22.60 -4.43
CA ASN A 396 -6.38 -21.88 -4.52
C ASN A 396 -7.52 -22.92 -4.60
N PHE A 397 -7.95 -23.43 -3.43
CA PHE A 397 -9.08 -24.36 -3.34
C PHE A 397 -10.37 -23.74 -3.86
N ASP A 398 -10.58 -22.45 -3.56
CA ASP A 398 -11.56 -21.57 -4.20
C ASP A 398 -10.82 -20.44 -4.89
N LEU A 399 -11.11 -20.17 -6.17
CA LEU A 399 -10.59 -19.02 -6.87
C LEU A 399 -11.11 -17.71 -6.23
N PRO A 400 -10.29 -16.66 -6.14
CA PRO A 400 -10.73 -15.37 -5.64
C PRO A 400 -11.70 -14.71 -6.63
N ASN A 401 -12.61 -13.88 -6.11
CA ASN A 401 -13.51 -13.08 -6.96
C ASN A 401 -12.79 -11.90 -7.62
N GLU A 402 -11.73 -11.40 -6.99
CA GLU A 402 -10.89 -10.30 -7.47
C GLU A 402 -9.58 -10.88 -8.00
N ALA A 403 -9.24 -10.54 -9.25
CA ALA A 403 -8.05 -11.09 -9.91
C ALA A 403 -6.75 -10.69 -9.21
N GLU A 404 -6.68 -9.48 -8.62
CA GLU A 404 -5.53 -9.00 -7.86
C GLU A 404 -5.24 -9.86 -6.63
N ALA A 405 -6.29 -10.39 -5.98
CA ALA A 405 -6.13 -11.29 -4.85
C ALA A 405 -5.41 -12.58 -5.23
N TYR A 406 -5.54 -13.05 -6.47
CA TYR A 406 -4.81 -14.21 -6.98
C TYR A 406 -3.30 -13.98 -6.92
N VAL A 407 -2.83 -12.87 -7.43
CA VAL A 407 -1.39 -12.51 -7.42
C VAL A 407 -0.86 -12.42 -5.98
N HIS A 408 -1.64 -11.84 -5.08
CA HIS A 408 -1.30 -11.77 -3.66
C HIS A 408 -1.24 -13.13 -2.96
N ARG A 409 -2.07 -14.11 -3.41
CA ARG A 409 -2.05 -15.48 -2.88
C ARG A 409 -0.84 -16.25 -3.37
N ILE A 410 -0.58 -16.27 -4.68
CA ILE A 410 0.54 -17.01 -5.25
C ILE A 410 1.88 -16.43 -4.78
N GLY A 411 1.96 -15.11 -4.54
CA GLY A 411 3.12 -14.47 -3.92
C GLY A 411 3.39 -14.85 -2.45
N ARG A 412 2.70 -15.87 -1.91
CA ARG A 412 3.10 -16.51 -0.64
C ARG A 412 4.18 -17.56 -0.84
N THR A 413 4.40 -18.04 -2.05
CA THR A 413 5.50 -18.92 -2.47
C THR A 413 6.43 -18.19 -3.43
N GLY A 414 7.51 -18.83 -3.89
CA GLY A 414 8.45 -18.23 -4.86
C GLY A 414 9.23 -17.03 -4.33
N ARG A 415 9.56 -16.98 -3.04
CA ARG A 415 10.25 -15.84 -2.41
C ARG A 415 11.75 -16.04 -2.33
N ALA A 416 12.49 -14.92 -2.40
CA ALA A 416 13.95 -14.88 -2.26
C ALA A 416 14.70 -15.78 -3.25
N GLY A 417 14.20 -15.95 -4.48
CA GLY A 417 14.84 -16.76 -5.52
C GLY A 417 14.57 -18.26 -5.44
N ALA A 418 13.69 -18.71 -4.53
CA ALA A 418 13.21 -20.09 -4.50
C ALA A 418 12.07 -20.29 -5.50
N THR A 419 12.04 -21.44 -6.18
CA THR A 419 10.93 -21.84 -7.04
C THR A 419 9.70 -22.15 -6.17
N GLY A 420 8.52 -21.64 -6.56
CA GLY A 420 7.27 -21.87 -5.86
C GLY A 420 6.22 -22.46 -6.79
N ASN A 421 5.30 -23.27 -6.24
CA ASN A 421 4.21 -23.87 -6.99
C ASN A 421 2.85 -23.31 -6.56
N ALA A 422 2.00 -22.98 -7.51
CA ALA A 422 0.63 -22.55 -7.28
C ALA A 422 -0.36 -23.42 -8.10
N VAL A 423 -1.28 -24.06 -7.41
CA VAL A 423 -2.33 -24.91 -8.04
C VAL A 423 -3.69 -24.29 -7.77
N SER A 424 -4.50 -24.15 -8.82
CA SER A 424 -5.83 -23.54 -8.74
C SER A 424 -6.92 -24.51 -9.15
N PHE A 425 -7.92 -24.72 -8.31
CA PHE A 425 -9.06 -25.58 -8.60
C PHE A 425 -10.20 -24.74 -9.16
N CYS A 426 -10.52 -24.94 -10.43
CA CYS A 426 -11.57 -24.21 -11.13
C CYS A 426 -12.81 -25.07 -11.31
N SER A 427 -13.87 -24.76 -10.57
CA SER A 427 -15.21 -25.35 -10.76
C SER A 427 -16.00 -24.60 -11.85
N PRO A 428 -17.14 -25.14 -12.32
CA PRO A 428 -17.95 -24.50 -13.36
C PRO A 428 -18.31 -23.04 -13.07
N GLU A 429 -18.60 -22.71 -11.80
CA GLU A 429 -18.99 -21.38 -11.35
C GLU A 429 -17.81 -20.39 -11.29
N GLU A 430 -16.58 -20.89 -11.27
CA GLU A 430 -15.37 -20.07 -11.08
C GLU A 430 -14.65 -19.72 -12.39
N ARG A 431 -15.17 -20.17 -13.54
CA ARG A 431 -14.56 -19.95 -14.85
C ARG A 431 -14.39 -18.47 -15.22
N GLU A 432 -15.32 -17.62 -14.80
CA GLU A 432 -15.22 -16.17 -15.05
C GLU A 432 -14.09 -15.57 -14.24
N PHE A 433 -13.93 -15.98 -12.99
CA PHE A 433 -12.81 -15.54 -12.16
C PHE A 433 -11.47 -15.96 -12.75
N LEU A 434 -11.35 -17.18 -13.26
CA LEU A 434 -10.14 -17.65 -13.96
C LEU A 434 -9.81 -16.78 -15.17
N ARG A 435 -10.80 -16.39 -15.98
CA ARG A 435 -10.59 -15.51 -17.14
C ARG A 435 -10.09 -14.12 -16.74
N ASP A 436 -10.65 -13.55 -15.67
CA ASP A 436 -10.20 -12.24 -15.18
C ASP A 436 -8.79 -12.32 -14.61
N ILE A 437 -8.42 -13.43 -13.96
CA ILE A 437 -7.06 -13.69 -13.48
C ILE A 437 -6.09 -13.79 -14.68
N GLU A 438 -6.37 -14.65 -15.69
CA GLU A 438 -5.52 -14.82 -16.87
C GLU A 438 -5.36 -13.51 -17.65
N LYS A 439 -6.42 -12.69 -17.71
CA LYS A 439 -6.36 -11.35 -18.32
C LYS A 439 -5.46 -10.38 -17.53
N LEU A 440 -5.50 -10.45 -16.19
CA LEU A 440 -4.66 -9.62 -15.33
C LEU A 440 -3.18 -9.98 -15.48
N ILE A 441 -2.86 -11.29 -15.38
CA ILE A 441 -1.48 -11.79 -15.47
C ILE A 441 -0.96 -11.86 -16.90
N GLN A 442 -1.81 -11.57 -17.90
CA GLN A 442 -1.52 -11.59 -19.34
C GLN A 442 -0.96 -12.92 -19.86
N GLN A 443 -1.23 -14.00 -19.16
CA GLN A 443 -0.81 -15.34 -19.54
C GLN A 443 -1.92 -16.37 -19.25
N SER A 444 -1.92 -17.46 -20.01
CA SER A 444 -2.77 -18.61 -19.76
C SER A 444 -2.13 -19.52 -18.74
N ILE A 445 -2.88 -19.92 -17.75
CA ILE A 445 -2.39 -20.89 -16.74
C ILE A 445 -2.43 -22.29 -17.35
N PRO A 446 -1.32 -23.05 -17.34
CA PRO A 446 -1.27 -24.42 -17.81
C PRO A 446 -2.29 -25.30 -17.10
N VAL A 447 -2.92 -26.21 -17.85
CA VAL A 447 -3.90 -27.14 -17.30
C VAL A 447 -3.17 -28.38 -16.78
N TRP A 448 -3.39 -28.70 -15.50
CA TRP A 448 -3.01 -30.00 -14.94
C TRP A 448 -4.20 -30.95 -15.08
N ASP A 449 -4.11 -31.90 -16.00
CA ASP A 449 -5.15 -32.89 -16.36
C ASP A 449 -4.82 -34.33 -15.94
N ASP A 450 -3.60 -34.57 -15.45
CA ASP A 450 -3.15 -35.91 -14.99
C ASP A 450 -3.71 -36.24 -13.59
N HIS A 451 -5.05 -36.28 -13.49
CA HIS A 451 -5.74 -36.73 -12.29
C HIS A 451 -7.15 -37.25 -12.64
N GLN A 452 -7.62 -38.22 -11.88
CA GLN A 452 -8.89 -38.94 -12.16
C GLN A 452 -10.18 -38.10 -12.11
N TRP A 453 -10.11 -36.87 -11.55
CA TRP A 453 -11.27 -35.97 -11.46
C TRP A 453 -11.21 -34.83 -12.50
N HIS A 454 -10.38 -34.96 -13.52
CA HIS A 454 -10.30 -33.95 -14.57
C HIS A 454 -11.61 -33.84 -15.35
N SER A 455 -12.15 -32.60 -15.48
CA SER A 455 -13.35 -32.34 -16.29
C SER A 455 -12.96 -31.74 -17.66
N ALA A 456 -12.72 -32.62 -18.64
CA ALA A 456 -12.36 -32.24 -20.00
C ALA A 456 -13.40 -31.27 -20.62
N SER A 457 -14.70 -31.55 -20.40
CA SER A 457 -15.78 -30.69 -20.91
C SER A 457 -15.74 -29.25 -20.34
N LEU A 458 -15.26 -29.08 -19.10
CA LEU A 458 -15.09 -27.77 -18.47
C LEU A 458 -13.87 -27.02 -19.03
N ALA A 459 -12.77 -27.75 -19.24
CA ALA A 459 -11.56 -27.23 -19.86
C ALA A 459 -11.82 -26.74 -21.30
N GLU A 460 -12.50 -27.54 -22.12
CA GLU A 460 -12.88 -27.16 -23.49
C GLU A 460 -13.77 -25.91 -23.52
N ARG A 461 -14.80 -25.83 -22.65
CA ARG A 461 -15.67 -24.66 -22.56
C ARG A 461 -14.89 -23.40 -22.10
N HIS A 462 -13.86 -23.54 -21.28
CA HIS A 462 -12.99 -22.44 -20.93
C HIS A 462 -12.17 -21.97 -22.14
N ALA A 463 -11.54 -22.90 -22.87
CA ALA A 463 -10.74 -22.60 -24.07
C ALA A 463 -11.57 -21.93 -25.17
N GLN A 464 -12.77 -22.42 -25.48
CA GLN A 464 -13.69 -21.83 -26.46
C GLN A 464 -14.08 -20.38 -26.10
N GLY A 465 -14.35 -20.11 -24.81
CA GLY A 465 -14.67 -18.76 -24.36
C GLY A 465 -13.51 -17.76 -24.46
N ARG A 466 -12.27 -18.24 -24.47
CA ARG A 466 -11.06 -17.42 -24.72
C ARG A 466 -10.95 -17.00 -26.19
N SER A 467 -11.15 -17.94 -27.12
CA SER A 467 -11.13 -17.67 -28.56
C SER A 467 -12.16 -16.60 -28.96
N ALA A 468 -13.39 -16.70 -28.44
CA ALA A 468 -14.46 -15.75 -28.73
C ALA A 468 -14.17 -14.33 -28.17
N SER A 469 -13.45 -14.19 -27.07
CA SER A 469 -13.07 -12.88 -26.51
C SER A 469 -11.93 -12.22 -27.28
N THR A 470 -10.98 -13.01 -27.78
CA THR A 470 -9.86 -12.54 -28.59
C THR A 470 -10.32 -12.01 -29.95
N GLU A 471 -11.27 -12.70 -30.61
CA GLU A 471 -11.86 -12.25 -31.86
C GLU A 471 -12.70 -10.97 -31.73
N ARG A 472 -13.45 -10.82 -30.62
CA ARG A 472 -14.19 -9.56 -30.34
C ARG A 472 -13.24 -8.40 -30.07
N GLY A 473 -12.12 -8.61 -29.41
CA GLY A 473 -11.06 -7.62 -29.18
C GLY A 473 -10.38 -7.19 -30.48
N ALA A 474 -10.06 -8.13 -31.37
CA ALA A 474 -9.46 -7.86 -32.67
C ALA A 474 -10.42 -7.08 -33.60
N LYS A 475 -11.71 -7.45 -33.65
CA LYS A 475 -12.74 -6.70 -34.41
C LYS A 475 -12.94 -5.27 -33.89
N LYS A 476 -12.87 -5.05 -32.57
CA LYS A 476 -12.97 -3.70 -31.99
C LYS A 476 -11.74 -2.82 -32.26
N LYS A 477 -10.54 -3.40 -32.36
CA LYS A 477 -9.31 -2.69 -32.76
C LYS A 477 -9.32 -2.36 -34.26
N ALA A 478 -9.78 -3.26 -35.12
CA ALA A 478 -9.89 -3.03 -36.56
C ALA A 478 -10.92 -1.95 -36.91
N SER A 479 -12.05 -1.86 -36.17
CA SER A 479 -13.07 -0.83 -36.39
C SER A 479 -12.69 0.57 -35.92
N ARG A 480 -11.68 0.72 -35.04
CA ARG A 480 -11.14 2.02 -34.60
C ARG A 480 -10.05 2.57 -35.51
N GLY A 481 -9.41 1.74 -36.35
CA GLY A 481 -8.32 2.13 -37.24
C GLY A 481 -8.75 2.77 -38.54
N ASN A 482 -10.04 2.79 -38.89
CA ASN A 482 -10.51 3.23 -40.20
C ASN A 482 -11.49 4.42 -40.17
N ARG A 483 -11.19 5.44 -39.34
CA ARG A 483 -11.83 6.75 -39.43
C ARG A 483 -10.81 7.78 -39.89
N HIS A 484 -10.68 7.88 -41.23
CA HIS A 484 -10.06 9.01 -41.91
C HIS A 484 -10.88 10.29 -41.61
N PRO A 485 -10.24 11.42 -41.37
CA PRO A 485 -10.92 12.70 -41.31
C PRO A 485 -11.12 13.23 -42.71
N GLN A 486 -12.33 13.13 -43.28
CA GLN A 486 -12.71 13.87 -44.46
C GLN A 486 -13.78 14.91 -44.13
N ASP A 487 -13.38 16.16 -44.45
CA ASP A 487 -14.18 17.32 -44.87
C ASP A 487 -15.42 17.74 -44.05
N ARG A 488 -15.19 18.75 -43.24
CA ARG A 488 -16.21 19.76 -42.93
C ARG A 488 -16.03 20.96 -43.88
N ASN A 489 -16.86 21.00 -44.90
CA ASN A 489 -17.19 22.29 -45.54
C ASN A 489 -18.62 22.28 -46.11
N GLY A 490 -19.44 23.22 -45.66
CA GLY A 490 -20.49 23.83 -46.44
C GLY A 490 -21.93 23.31 -46.31
N ARG A 491 -22.77 23.98 -45.61
CA ARG A 491 -23.82 24.84 -46.14
C ARG A 491 -25.04 25.00 -45.18
N ASN A 492 -25.34 26.23 -44.94
CA ASN A 492 -26.62 26.83 -44.46
C ASN A 492 -27.89 26.24 -45.10
N GLY A 493 -28.99 26.16 -44.29
CA GLY A 493 -30.32 25.99 -44.89
C GLY A 493 -31.45 25.79 -43.86
N ARG A 494 -31.96 26.85 -43.32
CA ARG A 494 -33.38 27.23 -43.01
C ARG A 494 -34.43 26.20 -42.55
N ASN A 495 -35.01 26.49 -41.42
CA ASN A 495 -36.45 26.55 -41.07
C ASN A 495 -37.33 25.30 -41.10
N GLY A 496 -37.97 25.04 -39.98
CA GLY A 496 -39.16 24.19 -39.88
C GLY A 496 -39.67 23.97 -38.48
N ARG A 497 -40.31 24.99 -37.88
CA ARG A 497 -41.17 24.81 -36.71
C ARG A 497 -42.27 23.78 -37.00
N ARG A 498 -42.38 22.71 -36.17
CA ARG A 498 -43.69 22.05 -35.98
C ARG A 498 -43.92 21.73 -34.51
N ARG A 499 -45.12 22.16 -34.08
CA ARG A 499 -45.73 22.10 -32.76
C ARG A 499 -46.00 20.66 -32.31
N ARG A 500 -45.86 20.42 -30.98
CA ARG A 500 -46.41 19.29 -30.23
C ARG A 500 -47.95 19.46 -30.09
N PRO A 501 -48.72 18.38 -30.03
CA PRO A 501 -49.96 18.36 -29.26
C PRO A 501 -49.75 17.67 -27.89
N ARG A 502 -50.35 18.30 -26.89
CA ARG A 502 -50.61 17.81 -25.53
C ARG A 502 -51.64 16.67 -25.60
N ARG A 503 -51.50 15.68 -24.71
CA ARG A 503 -52.60 14.85 -24.24
C ARG A 503 -52.63 14.75 -22.71
N PRO A 504 -53.82 14.54 -22.14
CA PRO A 504 -54.14 14.97 -20.79
C PRO A 504 -53.96 13.86 -19.74
N ALA A 505 -54.00 14.31 -18.47
CA ALA A 505 -54.13 13.48 -17.28
C ALA A 505 -55.53 12.82 -17.20
N ASN A 506 -55.56 11.62 -16.68
CA ASN A 506 -56.59 11.05 -15.76
C ASN A 506 -56.25 9.57 -15.49
N ALA A 507 -56.18 9.20 -14.35
CA ALA A 507 -56.80 8.59 -13.20
C ALA A 507 -55.77 7.92 -12.35
#